data_b9a13506b2febfc723e70ce522f0fc7b
#
_entry.id   b9a13506b2febfc723e70ce522f0fc7b
#
_cell.length_a   1.000
_cell.length_b   1.000
_cell.length_c   1.000
_cell.angle_alpha   90.00
_cell.angle_beta   90.00
_cell.angle_gamma   90.00
#
_symmetry.space_group_name_H-M   'P 1'
#
loop_
_entity.id
_entity.type
_entity.pdbx_description
1 polymer ?
#
loop_
_entity_poly.entity_id
_entity_poly.type
_entity_poly.pdbx_seq_one_letter_code
_entity_poly.pdbx_strand_id
1 'polypeptide(L)'
;MLYLVATPIGNLGDITYRAVEILKDVDLIASEDSRKSSILLNHYGISKPQTALNNFNERKVVPKLIERLERGENIALITSAGTPGISDPGYLLVHAALEAELAVEVIPGPSAVITALTLADLPLHSFTFKGFPPNKEGPRKRFIAMEEKNPHTLVFYESPYRLVPFLKNALEVLGDRRVVVANDLTKKFERIMRGKLTEIIQTIENAPIKGEFVVCIAGFEEQKIKNLAD
;
A
#
# COMPACT_ATOMS: atom_id res chain seq x y z
N MET A 1 1.30 -19.05 -16.70
CA MET A 1 2.20 -18.10 -16.00
C MET A 1 1.35 -17.18 -15.10
N LEU A 2 1.84 -16.84 -13.90
CA LEU A 2 1.19 -15.89 -12.98
C LEU A 2 1.85 -14.50 -13.08
N TYR A 3 1.08 -13.47 -13.40
CA TYR A 3 1.53 -12.07 -13.41
C TYR A 3 0.97 -11.32 -12.21
N LEU A 4 1.83 -10.67 -11.44
CA LEU A 4 1.45 -9.72 -10.38
C LEU A 4 1.50 -8.31 -10.97
N VAL A 5 0.35 -7.73 -11.26
CA VAL A 5 0.28 -6.46 -12.02
C VAL A 5 -0.08 -5.31 -11.11
N ALA A 6 0.84 -4.36 -10.94
CA ALA A 6 0.57 -3.13 -10.20
C ALA A 6 -0.44 -2.25 -10.95
N THR A 7 -1.42 -1.72 -10.21
CA THR A 7 -2.51 -0.88 -10.71
C THR A 7 -2.40 0.56 -10.17
N PRO A 8 -3.08 1.52 -10.82
CA PRO A 8 -3.11 2.90 -10.35
C PRO A 8 -3.57 3.05 -8.91
N ILE A 9 -3.00 4.01 -8.17
CA ILE A 9 -3.35 4.31 -6.77
C ILE A 9 -4.37 5.44 -6.63
N GLY A 10 -4.79 6.05 -7.75
CA GLY A 10 -5.76 7.15 -7.74
C GLY A 10 -6.00 7.76 -9.11
N ASN A 11 -5.01 7.74 -10.00
CA ASN A 11 -5.10 8.26 -11.35
C ASN A 11 -4.91 7.13 -12.37
N LEU A 12 -5.92 6.85 -13.18
CA LEU A 12 -5.86 5.76 -14.17
C LEU A 12 -4.67 5.89 -15.13
N GLY A 13 -4.22 7.12 -15.40
CA GLY A 13 -3.07 7.38 -16.26
C GLY A 13 -1.71 6.90 -15.71
N ASP A 14 -1.65 6.50 -14.44
CA ASP A 14 -0.41 6.02 -13.82
C ASP A 14 -0.10 4.54 -14.15
N ILE A 15 -0.99 3.82 -14.83
CA ILE A 15 -0.72 2.44 -15.25
C ILE A 15 0.42 2.40 -16.28
N THR A 16 1.25 1.36 -16.21
CA THR A 16 2.30 1.19 -17.21
C THR A 16 1.76 0.59 -18.52
N TYR A 17 2.40 0.91 -19.65
CA TYR A 17 2.07 0.29 -20.94
C TYR A 17 2.12 -1.23 -20.87
N ARG A 18 3.17 -1.79 -20.28
CA ARG A 18 3.33 -3.24 -20.11
C ARG A 18 2.21 -3.86 -19.28
N ALA A 19 1.74 -3.18 -18.23
CA ALA A 19 0.59 -3.66 -17.46
C ALA A 19 -0.68 -3.76 -18.31
N VAL A 20 -0.95 -2.77 -19.16
CA VAL A 20 -2.10 -2.80 -20.09
C VAL A 20 -1.98 -3.93 -21.11
N GLU A 21 -0.79 -4.14 -21.68
CA GLU A 21 -0.52 -5.24 -22.62
C GLU A 21 -0.75 -6.59 -21.98
N ILE A 22 -0.18 -6.84 -20.81
CA ILE A 22 -0.35 -8.11 -20.07
C ILE A 22 -1.81 -8.35 -19.73
N LEU A 23 -2.54 -7.32 -19.23
CA LEU A 23 -3.95 -7.46 -18.90
C LEU A 23 -4.84 -7.73 -20.14
N LYS A 24 -4.40 -7.33 -21.35
CA LYS A 24 -5.06 -7.66 -22.61
C LYS A 24 -4.74 -9.07 -23.10
N ASP A 25 -3.62 -9.65 -22.68
CA ASP A 25 -3.14 -10.93 -23.19
C ASP A 25 -3.55 -12.13 -22.32
N VAL A 26 -3.60 -11.99 -21.00
CA VAL A 26 -3.91 -13.08 -20.06
C VAL A 26 -5.30 -13.72 -20.31
N ASP A 27 -5.47 -14.95 -19.86
CA ASP A 27 -6.72 -15.74 -19.98
C ASP A 27 -7.70 -15.40 -18.87
N LEU A 28 -7.20 -14.97 -17.70
CA LEU A 28 -8.02 -14.65 -16.52
C LEU A 28 -7.38 -13.51 -15.73
N ILE A 29 -8.22 -12.65 -15.17
CA ILE A 29 -7.81 -11.64 -14.20
C ILE A 29 -8.39 -12.02 -12.83
N ALA A 30 -7.51 -12.28 -11.85
CA ALA A 30 -7.86 -12.40 -10.45
C ALA A 30 -7.78 -11.01 -9.80
N SER A 31 -8.83 -10.54 -9.14
CA SER A 31 -8.90 -9.21 -8.55
C SER A 31 -9.52 -9.22 -7.17
N GLU A 32 -9.10 -8.31 -6.29
CA GLU A 32 -9.66 -8.17 -4.95
C GLU A 32 -11.16 -7.81 -4.97
N ASP A 33 -11.53 -6.82 -5.77
CA ASP A 33 -12.92 -6.40 -6.02
C ASP A 33 -13.14 -6.20 -7.52
N SER A 34 -13.87 -7.13 -8.16
CA SER A 34 -14.12 -7.10 -9.59
C SER A 34 -14.89 -5.85 -10.05
N ARG A 35 -15.69 -5.22 -9.19
CA ARG A 35 -16.41 -3.98 -9.52
C ARG A 35 -15.45 -2.81 -9.66
N LYS A 36 -14.50 -2.69 -8.73
CA LYS A 36 -13.46 -1.65 -8.80
C LYS A 36 -12.51 -1.89 -9.97
N SER A 37 -12.07 -3.14 -10.15
CA SER A 37 -11.20 -3.52 -11.26
C SER A 37 -11.84 -3.27 -12.62
N SER A 38 -13.15 -3.47 -12.74
CA SER A 38 -13.88 -3.21 -14.00
C SER A 38 -13.78 -1.74 -14.44
N ILE A 39 -13.63 -0.79 -13.52
CA ILE A 39 -13.44 0.64 -13.89
C ILE A 39 -12.14 0.80 -14.67
N LEU A 40 -11.05 0.24 -14.16
CA LEU A 40 -9.73 0.25 -14.81
C LEU A 40 -9.78 -0.50 -16.15
N LEU A 41 -10.29 -1.72 -16.14
CA LEU A 41 -10.32 -2.59 -17.31
C LEU A 41 -11.15 -1.98 -18.45
N ASN A 42 -12.33 -1.45 -18.14
CA ASN A 42 -13.17 -0.78 -19.12
C ASN A 42 -12.52 0.48 -19.71
N HIS A 43 -11.82 1.25 -18.87
CA HIS A 43 -11.11 2.47 -19.32
C HIS A 43 -10.06 2.15 -20.40
N TYR A 44 -9.38 1.00 -20.29
CA TYR A 44 -8.35 0.56 -21.24
C TYR A 44 -8.88 -0.42 -22.32
N GLY A 45 -10.20 -0.62 -22.39
CA GLY A 45 -10.82 -1.53 -23.36
C GLY A 45 -10.42 -3.00 -23.17
N ILE A 46 -10.19 -3.41 -21.91
CA ILE A 46 -9.80 -4.78 -21.55
C ILE A 46 -11.07 -5.57 -21.19
N SER A 47 -11.35 -6.61 -21.99
CA SER A 47 -12.48 -7.52 -21.78
C SER A 47 -11.98 -8.93 -21.55
N LYS A 48 -11.77 -9.30 -20.28
CA LYS A 48 -11.28 -10.62 -19.85
C LYS A 48 -12.15 -11.20 -18.75
N PRO A 49 -12.26 -12.53 -18.65
CA PRO A 49 -12.88 -13.18 -17.51
C PRO A 49 -12.24 -12.70 -16.21
N GLN A 50 -13.06 -12.49 -15.18
CA GLN A 50 -12.58 -12.06 -13.86
C GLN A 50 -12.99 -13.05 -12.78
N THR A 51 -12.14 -13.23 -11.78
CA THR A 51 -12.45 -13.93 -10.54
C THR A 51 -12.07 -13.09 -9.33
N ALA A 52 -12.92 -13.09 -8.29
CA ALA A 52 -12.60 -12.39 -7.06
C ALA A 52 -11.59 -13.20 -6.22
N LEU A 53 -10.52 -12.57 -5.76
CA LEU A 53 -9.53 -13.11 -4.83
C LEU A 53 -9.31 -12.10 -3.69
N ASN A 54 -9.89 -12.36 -2.54
CA ASN A 54 -9.80 -11.50 -1.36
C ASN A 54 -9.49 -12.32 -0.11
N ASN A 55 -9.19 -11.66 1.00
CA ASN A 55 -8.80 -12.32 2.27
C ASN A 55 -9.82 -13.34 2.80
N PHE A 56 -11.08 -13.25 2.41
CA PHE A 56 -12.15 -14.17 2.87
C PHE A 56 -12.25 -15.44 2.03
N ASN A 57 -11.86 -15.39 0.75
CA ASN A 57 -12.03 -16.50 -0.18
C ASN A 57 -10.72 -17.08 -0.70
N GLU A 58 -9.56 -16.47 -0.42
CA GLU A 58 -8.26 -16.81 -0.96
C GLU A 58 -7.96 -18.30 -0.82
N ARG A 59 -8.14 -18.89 0.37
CA ARG A 59 -7.91 -20.33 0.62
C ARG A 59 -8.75 -21.26 -0.27
N LYS A 60 -9.95 -20.82 -0.71
CA LYS A 60 -10.84 -21.58 -1.55
C LYS A 60 -10.56 -21.41 -3.04
N VAL A 61 -10.11 -20.20 -3.41
CA VAL A 61 -9.92 -19.81 -4.81
C VAL A 61 -8.52 -20.19 -5.31
N VAL A 62 -7.49 -20.06 -4.48
CA VAL A 62 -6.09 -20.35 -4.85
C VAL A 62 -5.91 -21.74 -5.48
N PRO A 63 -6.42 -22.86 -4.93
CA PRO A 63 -6.24 -24.17 -5.57
C PRO A 63 -6.75 -24.21 -7.01
N LYS A 64 -7.90 -23.57 -7.29
CA LYS A 64 -8.49 -23.52 -8.63
C LYS A 64 -7.67 -22.67 -9.61
N LEU A 65 -7.03 -21.61 -9.11
CA LEU A 65 -6.13 -20.79 -9.92
C LEU A 65 -4.83 -21.56 -10.26
N ILE A 66 -4.30 -22.33 -9.30
CA ILE A 66 -3.13 -23.19 -9.55
C ILE A 66 -3.44 -24.24 -10.61
N GLU A 67 -4.58 -24.96 -10.52
CA GLU A 67 -4.99 -25.92 -11.56
C GLU A 67 -5.09 -25.30 -12.96
N ARG A 68 -5.49 -24.04 -13.07
CA ARG A 68 -5.54 -23.32 -14.35
C ARG A 68 -4.15 -22.98 -14.86
N LEU A 69 -3.27 -22.48 -13.97
CA LEU A 69 -1.87 -22.21 -14.30
C LEU A 69 -1.12 -23.47 -14.76
N GLU A 70 -1.35 -24.62 -14.10
CA GLU A 70 -0.80 -25.93 -14.48
C GLU A 70 -1.26 -26.39 -15.87
N ARG A 71 -2.46 -26.00 -16.29
CA ARG A 71 -2.96 -26.24 -17.66
C ARG A 71 -2.37 -25.29 -18.70
N GLY A 72 -1.45 -24.40 -18.29
CA GLY A 72 -0.78 -23.46 -19.19
C GLY A 72 -1.48 -22.12 -19.37
N GLU A 73 -2.56 -21.85 -18.63
CA GLU A 73 -3.24 -20.55 -18.69
C GLU A 73 -2.35 -19.43 -18.09
N ASN A 74 -2.50 -18.22 -18.62
CA ASN A 74 -1.89 -17.01 -18.09
C ASN A 74 -2.89 -16.26 -17.20
N ILE A 75 -2.51 -15.98 -15.97
CA ILE A 75 -3.38 -15.32 -14.99
C ILE A 75 -2.72 -14.05 -14.49
N ALA A 76 -3.43 -12.92 -14.51
CA ALA A 76 -2.99 -11.70 -13.87
C ALA A 76 -3.68 -11.55 -12.51
N LEU A 77 -2.90 -11.31 -11.46
CA LEU A 77 -3.39 -10.82 -10.17
C LEU A 77 -3.27 -9.31 -10.12
N ILE A 78 -4.39 -8.64 -9.83
CA ILE A 78 -4.46 -7.20 -9.58
C ILE A 78 -5.15 -6.90 -8.26
N THR A 79 -4.85 -5.76 -7.66
CA THR A 79 -5.53 -5.24 -6.48
C THR A 79 -6.38 -4.01 -6.81
N SER A 80 -7.10 -3.51 -5.83
CA SER A 80 -7.90 -2.28 -6.00
C SER A 80 -7.03 -1.04 -6.24
N ALA A 81 -5.78 -1.05 -5.74
CA ALA A 81 -4.81 0.04 -5.92
C ALA A 81 -3.39 -0.43 -5.57
N GLY A 82 -2.39 -0.10 -6.40
CA GLY A 82 -0.99 -0.38 -6.14
C GLY A 82 -0.53 -1.80 -6.48
N THR A 83 0.43 -2.31 -5.73
CA THR A 83 1.10 -3.59 -5.99
C THR A 83 0.43 -4.74 -5.23
N PRO A 84 0.00 -5.82 -5.91
CA PRO A 84 -0.59 -6.99 -5.27
C PRO A 84 0.32 -7.61 -4.20
N GLY A 85 -0.29 -8.09 -3.10
CA GLY A 85 0.42 -8.71 -1.99
C GLY A 85 1.02 -7.73 -0.96
N ILE A 86 1.02 -6.42 -1.23
CA ILE A 86 1.51 -5.40 -0.31
C ILE A 86 0.31 -4.80 0.46
N SER A 87 0.03 -5.32 1.63
CA SER A 87 -1.18 -5.06 2.45
C SER A 87 -2.50 -5.52 1.80
N ASP A 88 -2.41 -6.26 0.71
CA ASP A 88 -3.51 -6.78 -0.11
C ASP A 88 -3.43 -8.31 -0.22
N PRO A 89 -4.50 -9.00 -0.68
CA PRO A 89 -4.47 -10.43 -0.98
C PRO A 89 -3.44 -10.77 -2.07
N GLY A 90 -2.97 -12.02 -2.07
CA GLY A 90 -2.09 -12.53 -3.12
C GLY A 90 -0.89 -13.34 -2.60
N TYR A 91 -0.54 -13.19 -1.33
CA TYR A 91 0.56 -13.97 -0.74
C TYR A 91 0.35 -15.48 -0.91
N LEU A 92 -0.84 -16.00 -0.60
CA LEU A 92 -1.12 -17.43 -0.71
C LEU A 92 -1.06 -17.93 -2.15
N LEU A 93 -1.52 -17.11 -3.11
CA LEU A 93 -1.45 -17.47 -4.54
C LEU A 93 0.00 -17.52 -5.03
N VAL A 94 0.80 -16.52 -4.70
CA VAL A 94 2.23 -16.48 -5.06
C VAL A 94 2.97 -17.66 -4.43
N HIS A 95 2.75 -17.90 -3.14
CA HIS A 95 3.38 -19.02 -2.44
C HIS A 95 3.03 -20.37 -3.08
N ALA A 96 1.75 -20.62 -3.33
CA ALA A 96 1.29 -21.85 -3.97
C ALA A 96 1.82 -22.01 -5.41
N ALA A 97 1.92 -20.92 -6.18
CA ALA A 97 2.48 -20.97 -7.52
C ALA A 97 3.97 -21.34 -7.50
N LEU A 98 4.74 -20.78 -6.57
CA LEU A 98 6.17 -21.09 -6.40
C LEU A 98 6.38 -22.52 -5.89
N GLU A 99 5.57 -23.03 -4.95
CA GLU A 99 5.60 -24.42 -4.49
C GLU A 99 5.29 -25.41 -5.62
N ALA A 100 4.45 -25.00 -6.58
CA ALA A 100 4.14 -25.79 -7.77
C ALA A 100 5.12 -25.56 -8.93
N GLU A 101 6.26 -24.89 -8.69
CA GLU A 101 7.29 -24.56 -9.69
C GLU A 101 6.75 -23.81 -10.91
N LEU A 102 5.64 -23.08 -10.75
CA LEU A 102 5.03 -22.27 -11.80
C LEU A 102 5.74 -20.93 -11.95
N ALA A 103 5.86 -20.45 -13.17
CA ALA A 103 6.49 -19.17 -13.44
C ALA A 103 5.64 -18.01 -12.91
N VAL A 104 6.26 -17.11 -12.12
CA VAL A 104 5.67 -15.89 -11.55
C VAL A 104 6.47 -14.68 -12.02
N GLU A 105 5.78 -13.68 -12.54
CA GLU A 105 6.39 -12.42 -12.98
C GLU A 105 5.69 -11.22 -12.33
N VAL A 106 6.49 -10.23 -11.89
CA VAL A 106 5.97 -8.95 -11.37
C VAL A 106 6.06 -7.88 -12.45
N ILE A 107 4.92 -7.26 -12.72
CA ILE A 107 4.84 -6.07 -13.58
C ILE A 107 4.85 -4.86 -12.65
N PRO A 108 6.01 -4.18 -12.47
CA PRO A 108 6.14 -3.07 -11.54
C PRO A 108 5.30 -1.87 -11.98
N GLY A 109 4.91 -1.05 -11.02
CA GLY A 109 4.11 0.13 -11.29
C GLY A 109 3.88 1.00 -10.06
N PRO A 110 2.75 1.72 -9.97
CA PRO A 110 2.45 2.65 -8.90
C PRO A 110 2.50 2.01 -7.51
N SER A 111 3.04 2.77 -6.55
CA SER A 111 3.10 2.39 -5.14
C SER A 111 2.86 3.60 -4.25
N ALA A 112 1.81 3.57 -3.42
CA ALA A 112 1.50 4.65 -2.50
C ALA A 112 2.61 4.88 -1.46
N VAL A 113 3.29 3.82 -1.02
CA VAL A 113 4.44 3.89 -0.09
C VAL A 113 5.57 4.71 -0.69
N ILE A 114 6.00 4.35 -1.90
CA ILE A 114 7.12 5.02 -2.57
C ILE A 114 6.76 6.46 -2.93
N THR A 115 5.54 6.68 -3.45
CA THR A 115 5.06 8.03 -3.79
C THR A 115 5.02 8.93 -2.55
N ALA A 116 4.50 8.45 -1.43
CA ALA A 116 4.48 9.22 -0.18
C ALA A 116 5.88 9.52 0.34
N LEU A 117 6.77 8.53 0.35
CA LEU A 117 8.16 8.70 0.79
C LEU A 117 8.88 9.76 -0.04
N THR A 118 8.76 9.71 -1.36
CA THR A 118 9.39 10.69 -2.27
C THR A 118 8.94 12.14 -1.98
N LEU A 119 7.71 12.31 -1.46
CA LEU A 119 7.14 13.60 -1.09
C LEU A 119 7.38 13.97 0.39
N ALA A 120 7.94 13.08 1.20
CA ALA A 120 7.92 13.22 2.65
C ALA A 120 8.95 14.23 3.21
N ASP A 121 10.01 14.57 2.48
CA ASP A 121 11.12 15.37 3.02
C ASP A 121 11.66 14.79 4.36
N LEU A 122 11.78 13.46 4.41
CA LEU A 122 12.36 12.65 5.48
C LEU A 122 13.50 11.79 4.90
N PRO A 123 14.42 11.26 5.73
CA PRO A 123 15.46 10.36 5.23
C PRO A 123 14.89 9.17 4.47
N LEU A 124 15.35 8.95 3.22
CA LEU A 124 14.80 7.92 2.30
C LEU A 124 15.74 6.72 2.11
N HIS A 125 16.99 6.81 2.55
CA HIS A 125 17.97 5.73 2.35
C HIS A 125 17.57 4.42 3.04
N SER A 126 16.72 4.53 4.07
CA SER A 126 16.12 3.37 4.75
C SER A 126 14.76 3.74 5.34
N PHE A 127 13.79 2.84 5.23
CA PHE A 127 12.46 3.00 5.79
C PHE A 127 11.87 1.65 6.24
N THR A 128 10.93 1.71 7.15
CA THR A 128 10.19 0.54 7.63
C THR A 128 8.71 0.70 7.30
N PHE A 129 8.20 -0.13 6.39
CA PHE A 129 6.78 -0.18 6.07
C PHE A 129 6.04 -1.14 7.00
N LYS A 130 4.99 -0.66 7.65
CA LYS A 130 4.24 -1.39 8.68
C LYS A 130 2.80 -1.74 8.27
N GLY A 131 2.35 -1.29 7.09
CA GLY A 131 0.96 -1.49 6.66
C GLY A 131 -0.05 -0.79 7.58
N PHE A 132 -1.20 -1.42 7.80
CA PHE A 132 -2.26 -0.88 8.65
C PHE A 132 -2.07 -1.23 10.14
N PRO A 133 -1.98 -0.23 11.03
CA PRO A 133 -1.93 -0.48 12.48
C PRO A 133 -3.21 -1.16 13.01
N PRO A 134 -3.14 -1.89 14.15
CA PRO A 134 -4.31 -2.50 14.77
C PRO A 134 -5.43 -1.50 15.11
N ASN A 135 -6.70 -1.93 14.99
CA ASN A 135 -7.86 -1.08 15.25
C ASN A 135 -7.98 -0.63 16.71
N LYS A 136 -7.73 -1.55 17.66
CA LYS A 136 -7.87 -1.29 19.10
C LYS A 136 -6.66 -0.53 19.61
N GLU A 137 -6.88 0.44 20.49
CA GLU A 137 -5.86 1.36 21.02
C GLU A 137 -4.67 0.62 21.67
N GLY A 138 -4.90 -0.26 22.62
CA GLY A 138 -3.82 -0.97 23.31
C GLY A 138 -2.92 -1.78 22.39
N PRO A 139 -3.45 -2.64 21.49
CA PRO A 139 -2.66 -3.31 20.47
C PRO A 139 -1.94 -2.33 19.52
N ARG A 140 -2.57 -1.21 19.15
CA ARG A 140 -1.97 -0.19 18.29
C ARG A 140 -0.78 0.50 18.95
N LYS A 141 -0.90 0.89 20.23
CA LYS A 141 0.22 1.44 21.00
C LYS A 141 1.39 0.45 21.09
N ARG A 142 1.14 -0.82 21.37
CA ARG A 142 2.19 -1.86 21.39
C ARG A 142 2.85 -2.02 20.01
N PHE A 143 2.06 -2.01 18.95
CA PHE A 143 2.57 -2.10 17.58
C PHE A 143 3.47 -0.91 17.21
N ILE A 144 3.13 0.30 17.64
CA ILE A 144 3.95 1.51 17.45
C ILE A 144 5.20 1.44 18.34
N ALA A 145 5.10 0.97 19.58
CA ALA A 145 6.20 0.89 20.53
C ALA A 145 7.35 -0.03 20.05
N MET A 146 7.06 -1.01 19.21
CA MET A 146 8.10 -1.84 18.58
C MET A 146 9.08 -1.02 17.73
N GLU A 147 8.67 0.18 17.28
CA GLU A 147 9.44 1.08 16.42
C GLU A 147 9.98 2.30 17.18
N GLU A 148 9.87 2.36 18.51
CA GLU A 148 10.26 3.52 19.31
C GLU A 148 11.72 3.94 19.08
N LYS A 149 12.61 2.97 18.95
CA LYS A 149 14.05 3.20 18.73
C LYS A 149 14.49 2.95 17.29
N ASN A 150 13.56 2.73 16.36
CA ASN A 150 13.88 2.51 14.97
C ASN A 150 14.41 3.81 14.34
N PRO A 151 15.66 3.85 13.81
CA PRO A 151 16.26 5.06 13.24
C PRO A 151 15.73 5.41 11.84
N HIS A 152 14.94 4.50 11.22
CA HIS A 152 14.47 4.65 9.85
C HIS A 152 13.12 5.34 9.79
N THR A 153 12.81 5.96 8.66
CA THR A 153 11.48 6.52 8.39
C THR A 153 10.42 5.42 8.46
N LEU A 154 9.42 5.61 9.30
CA LEU A 154 8.30 4.67 9.49
C LEU A 154 7.16 5.03 8.54
N VAL A 155 6.60 4.04 7.85
CA VAL A 155 5.50 4.24 6.90
C VAL A 155 4.32 3.37 7.27
N PHE A 156 3.13 4.01 7.34
CA PHE A 156 1.87 3.35 7.69
C PHE A 156 0.78 3.71 6.69
N TYR A 157 -0.16 2.79 6.49
CA TYR A 157 -1.45 3.09 5.88
C TYR A 157 -2.48 3.39 6.95
N GLU A 158 -3.36 4.35 6.70
CA GLU A 158 -4.47 4.63 7.59
C GLU A 158 -5.75 5.06 6.87
N SER A 159 -6.86 4.81 7.54
CA SER A 159 -8.19 5.24 7.12
C SER A 159 -8.61 6.55 7.80
N PRO A 160 -9.57 7.31 7.23
CA PRO A 160 -9.96 8.62 7.77
C PRO A 160 -10.43 8.58 9.22
N TYR A 161 -11.21 7.56 9.59
CA TYR A 161 -11.75 7.44 10.95
C TYR A 161 -10.70 7.05 12.02
N ARG A 162 -9.56 6.56 11.59
CA ARG A 162 -8.50 6.03 12.46
C ARG A 162 -7.28 6.95 12.51
N LEU A 163 -7.16 7.89 11.57
CA LEU A 163 -5.97 8.72 11.41
C LEU A 163 -5.66 9.52 12.69
N VAL A 164 -6.59 10.31 13.22
CA VAL A 164 -6.35 11.10 14.44
C VAL A 164 -6.06 10.21 15.66
N PRO A 165 -6.83 9.16 15.96
CA PRO A 165 -6.47 8.21 17.01
C PRO A 165 -5.08 7.56 16.83
N PHE A 166 -4.68 7.25 15.60
CA PHE A 166 -3.34 6.72 15.31
C PHE A 166 -2.26 7.76 15.58
N LEU A 167 -2.40 8.99 15.07
CA LEU A 167 -1.42 10.05 15.29
C LEU A 167 -1.25 10.41 16.77
N LYS A 168 -2.35 10.43 17.55
CA LYS A 168 -2.29 10.63 19.01
C LYS A 168 -1.52 9.52 19.72
N ASN A 169 -1.74 8.26 19.33
CA ASN A 169 -0.97 7.15 19.90
C ASN A 169 0.52 7.19 19.45
N ALA A 170 0.78 7.62 18.22
CA ALA A 170 2.15 7.82 17.75
C ALA A 170 2.86 8.93 18.55
N LEU A 171 2.19 10.05 18.80
CA LEU A 171 2.70 11.14 19.63
C LEU A 171 3.04 10.67 21.07
N GLU A 172 2.13 9.90 21.67
CA GLU A 172 2.31 9.39 23.04
C GLU A 172 3.51 8.43 23.14
N VAL A 173 3.68 7.54 22.13
CA VAL A 173 4.67 6.46 22.18
C VAL A 173 6.03 6.91 21.61
N LEU A 174 6.03 7.64 20.49
CA LEU A 174 7.25 8.01 19.77
C LEU A 174 7.77 9.41 20.13
N GLY A 175 6.97 10.23 20.85
CA GLY A 175 7.23 11.65 21.03
C GLY A 175 6.82 12.49 19.82
N ASP A 176 7.06 13.80 19.89
CA ASP A 176 6.63 14.77 18.89
C ASP A 176 7.57 14.82 17.68
N ARG A 177 7.61 13.71 16.91
CA ARG A 177 8.45 13.57 15.72
C ARG A 177 7.88 14.33 14.53
N ARG A 178 8.74 14.62 13.55
CA ARG A 178 8.32 15.07 12.22
C ARG A 178 7.45 13.98 11.59
N VAL A 179 6.35 14.41 10.99
CA VAL A 179 5.39 13.53 10.30
C VAL A 179 4.96 14.14 8.99
N VAL A 180 4.71 13.31 8.03
CA VAL A 180 4.06 13.66 6.77
C VAL A 180 2.82 12.79 6.60
N VAL A 181 1.70 13.44 6.37
CA VAL A 181 0.43 12.78 6.06
C VAL A 181 0.09 13.08 4.61
N ALA A 182 0.25 12.06 3.76
CA ALA A 182 -0.15 12.11 2.36
C ALA A 182 -1.57 11.58 2.21
N ASN A 183 -2.45 12.39 1.67
CA ASN A 183 -3.87 12.12 1.50
C ASN A 183 -4.23 12.06 0.02
N ASP A 184 -4.95 11.02 -0.38
CA ASP A 184 -5.50 10.84 -1.73
C ASP A 184 -4.45 11.05 -2.85
N LEU A 185 -3.28 10.43 -2.69
CA LEU A 185 -2.17 10.50 -3.65
C LEU A 185 -2.65 10.25 -5.08
N THR A 186 -2.16 11.06 -6.01
CA THR A 186 -2.49 11.08 -7.45
C THR A 186 -3.94 11.43 -7.80
N LYS A 187 -4.81 11.65 -6.81
CA LYS A 187 -6.21 12.03 -7.02
C LYS A 187 -6.36 13.55 -7.12
N LYS A 188 -7.52 14.01 -7.60
CA LYS A 188 -7.84 15.44 -7.80
C LYS A 188 -7.65 16.32 -6.55
N PHE A 189 -7.83 15.75 -5.36
CA PHE A 189 -7.76 16.47 -4.08
C PHE A 189 -6.59 15.99 -3.22
N GLU A 190 -5.50 15.57 -3.87
CA GLU A 190 -4.25 15.22 -3.18
C GLU A 190 -3.82 16.33 -2.22
N ARG A 191 -3.45 15.94 -1.01
CA ARG A 191 -2.89 16.84 0.01
C ARG A 191 -1.69 16.21 0.68
N ILE A 192 -0.64 16.99 0.86
CA ILE A 192 0.54 16.60 1.60
C ILE A 192 0.73 17.56 2.77
N MET A 193 0.52 17.08 3.98
CA MET A 193 0.71 17.84 5.22
C MET A 193 2.02 17.44 5.86
N ARG A 194 2.86 18.40 6.19
CA ARG A 194 4.17 18.21 6.81
C ARG A 194 4.26 19.04 8.09
N GLY A 195 4.81 18.48 9.15
CA GLY A 195 5.00 19.18 10.43
C GLY A 195 5.38 18.21 11.53
N LYS A 196 5.21 18.62 12.77
CA LYS A 196 5.27 17.75 13.94
C LYS A 196 3.94 17.05 14.17
N LEU A 197 3.95 15.92 14.87
CA LEU A 197 2.73 15.17 15.20
C LEU A 197 1.68 16.06 15.87
N THR A 198 2.08 16.90 16.83
CA THR A 198 1.16 17.85 17.52
C THR A 198 0.49 18.81 16.55
N GLU A 199 1.22 19.39 15.60
CA GLU A 199 0.73 20.37 14.63
C GLU A 199 -0.26 19.72 13.64
N ILE A 200 0.09 18.54 13.14
CA ILE A 200 -0.73 17.82 12.17
C ILE A 200 -2.04 17.32 12.81
N ILE A 201 -1.98 16.81 14.06
CA ILE A 201 -3.17 16.42 14.81
C ILE A 201 -4.13 17.62 14.93
N GLN A 202 -3.64 18.78 15.36
CA GLN A 202 -4.45 19.97 15.52
C GLN A 202 -5.05 20.44 14.19
N THR A 203 -4.27 20.40 13.11
CA THR A 203 -4.74 20.75 11.77
C THR A 203 -5.90 19.87 11.31
N ILE A 204 -5.79 18.54 11.51
CA ILE A 204 -6.81 17.59 11.05
C ILE A 204 -8.06 17.66 11.94
N GLU A 205 -7.92 17.88 13.25
CA GLU A 205 -9.06 18.03 14.15
C GLU A 205 -9.89 19.28 13.81
N ASN A 206 -9.24 20.37 13.43
CA ASN A 206 -9.92 21.62 13.03
C ASN A 206 -10.59 21.51 11.65
N ALA A 207 -10.06 20.69 10.74
CA ALA A 207 -10.58 20.49 9.40
C ALA A 207 -10.50 18.99 9.01
N PRO A 208 -11.50 18.18 9.45
CA PRO A 208 -11.49 16.75 9.18
C PRO A 208 -11.43 16.42 7.69
N ILE A 209 -10.55 15.51 7.33
CA ILE A 209 -10.29 15.08 5.96
C ILE A 209 -10.76 13.65 5.73
N LYS A 210 -11.19 13.36 4.50
CA LYS A 210 -11.60 12.02 4.04
C LYS A 210 -10.56 11.48 3.07
N GLY A 211 -10.69 10.23 2.72
CA GLY A 211 -9.85 9.60 1.71
C GLY A 211 -8.93 8.52 2.27
N GLU A 212 -7.85 8.25 1.59
CA GLU A 212 -6.84 7.24 1.93
C GLU A 212 -5.55 7.95 2.32
N PHE A 213 -4.87 7.41 3.32
CA PHE A 213 -3.71 8.08 3.91
C PHE A 213 -2.48 7.18 3.93
N VAL A 214 -1.35 7.77 3.56
CA VAL A 214 -0.03 7.26 3.89
C VAL A 214 0.58 8.21 4.90
N VAL A 215 1.01 7.66 6.04
CA VAL A 215 1.65 8.42 7.11
C VAL A 215 3.12 8.02 7.18
N CYS A 216 4.02 9.00 6.98
CA CYS A 216 5.46 8.83 7.12
C CYS A 216 5.91 9.56 8.39
N ILE A 217 6.50 8.85 9.36
CA ILE A 217 7.01 9.42 10.62
C ILE A 217 8.53 9.30 10.62
N ALA A 218 9.23 10.36 11.00
CA ALA A 218 10.68 10.34 11.15
C ALA A 218 11.11 9.23 12.13
N GLY A 219 12.23 8.58 11.84
CA GLY A 219 12.86 7.62 12.73
C GLY A 219 13.32 8.26 14.05
N PHE A 220 13.82 7.40 14.94
CA PHE A 220 14.43 7.85 16.19
C PHE A 220 15.77 8.51 15.88
N GLU A 221 15.91 9.80 16.20
CA GLU A 221 17.17 10.52 16.18
C GLU A 221 17.75 10.53 17.60
N GLU A 222 18.82 9.78 17.83
CA GLU A 222 19.67 10.08 18.98
C GLU A 222 20.23 11.50 18.77
N GLN A 223 20.25 12.35 19.81
CA GLN A 223 20.69 13.76 19.78
C GLN A 223 22.15 13.96 19.32
N LYS A 224 22.56 13.29 18.26
CA LYS A 224 23.94 13.29 17.73
C LYS A 224 24.22 14.21 16.55
N ILE A 225 23.24 14.99 16.07
CA ILE A 225 23.48 15.93 14.96
C ILE A 225 23.59 17.37 15.49
N LYS A 226 24.42 17.60 16.54
CA LYS A 226 24.91 18.96 16.84
C LYS A 226 26.32 19.21 16.33
N ASN A 227 27.01 18.20 15.78
CA ASN A 227 28.45 18.29 15.46
C ASN A 227 28.79 18.06 13.98
N LEU A 228 27.87 18.29 13.04
CA LEU A 228 28.17 18.21 11.60
C LEU A 228 28.01 19.59 10.89
N ALA A 229 28.00 20.67 11.65
CA ALA A 229 27.91 22.04 11.13
C ALA A 229 29.07 22.92 11.63
N ASP A 230 30.24 22.32 12.00
CA ASP A 230 31.50 23.00 12.22
C ASP A 230 32.56 22.53 11.21
#